data_f0ee62be2804233bc8ff61bd3f7ae635
#
_entry.id   f0ee62be2804233bc8ff61bd3f7ae635
#
_cell.length_a   1.000
_cell.length_b   1.000
_cell.length_c   1.000
_cell.angle_alpha   90.00
_cell.angle_beta   90.00
_cell.angle_gamma   90.00
#
_symmetry.space_group_name_H-M   'P 1'
#
loop_
_entity.id
_entity.type
_entity.pdbx_description
1 polymer ?
#
loop_
_entity_poly.entity_id
_entity_poly.type
_entity_poly.pdbx_seq_one_letter_code
_entity_poly.pdbx_strand_id
1 'polypeptide(L)'
;MIFLAALRKEWLEQWRTYRLLMVGVVLVVFGLLSPLFAKYTPEIIKLIPNGEAIAQLIPTPTVMDAVTQYIKNIGQFGVILALLLTMGAVAQEKDKGTAAMMLVKPLPRVTFLVAKFAALALTFAVTIAIAGAACYYYTWLLFGALDVPRWLALNGLMLLFVLVYVALTLFCSVVTKSQAAAGGLALCLLFILGLIGSIPGVGEYLPGQLIAWGGGLMTGKAEAFWPALWVSVGMIVVALMGARLIFERQEL
;
A
#
# COMPACT_ATOMS: atom_id res chain seq x y z
N MET A 1 22.53 5.45 16.87
CA MET A 1 23.31 5.79 15.66
C MET A 1 23.27 4.71 14.58
N ILE A 2 23.40 3.41 14.90
CA ILE A 2 23.44 2.29 13.92
C ILE A 2 22.16 2.18 13.10
N PHE A 3 20.96 2.29 13.73
CA PHE A 3 19.67 2.23 13.02
C PHE A 3 19.51 3.35 11.98
N LEU A 4 19.83 4.60 12.33
CA LEU A 4 19.73 5.73 11.40
C LEU A 4 20.68 5.59 10.21
N ALA A 5 21.87 5.04 10.42
CA ALA A 5 22.81 4.75 9.32
C ALA A 5 22.26 3.66 8.39
N ALA A 6 21.66 2.59 8.95
CA ALA A 6 21.01 1.54 8.18
C ALA A 6 19.80 2.08 7.41
N LEU A 7 18.93 2.85 8.04
CA LEU A 7 17.77 3.47 7.40
C LEU A 7 18.18 4.41 6.26
N ARG A 8 19.18 5.26 6.49
CA ARG A 8 19.71 6.17 5.46
C ARG A 8 20.27 5.38 4.25
N LYS A 9 20.97 4.28 4.50
CA LYS A 9 21.48 3.41 3.43
C LYS A 9 20.32 2.85 2.61
N GLU A 10 19.32 2.24 3.25
CA GLU A 10 18.17 1.64 2.57
C GLU A 10 17.37 2.69 1.78
N TRP A 11 17.16 3.88 2.37
CA TRP A 11 16.50 4.99 1.71
C TRP A 11 17.25 5.50 0.47
N LEU A 12 18.57 5.67 0.59
CA LEU A 12 19.42 6.06 -0.54
C LEU A 12 19.45 4.99 -1.64
N GLU A 13 19.39 3.72 -1.28
CA GLU A 13 19.28 2.62 -2.24
C GLU A 13 17.98 2.72 -3.04
N GLN A 14 16.82 2.94 -2.38
CA GLN A 14 15.54 3.10 -3.07
C GLN A 14 15.53 4.31 -4.01
N TRP A 15 16.21 5.40 -3.62
CA TRP A 15 16.37 6.56 -4.47
C TRP A 15 17.23 6.28 -5.69
N ARG A 16 18.41 5.69 -5.48
CA ARG A 16 19.39 5.39 -6.56
C ARG A 16 18.93 4.29 -7.52
N THR A 17 18.12 3.37 -7.07
CA THR A 17 17.56 2.29 -7.90
C THR A 17 16.24 2.67 -8.55
N TYR A 18 15.82 3.94 -8.47
CA TYR A 18 14.56 4.47 -9.01
C TYR A 18 13.31 3.79 -8.47
N ARG A 19 13.40 2.97 -7.42
CA ARG A 19 12.25 2.26 -6.82
C ARG A 19 11.23 3.24 -6.25
N LEU A 20 11.71 4.26 -5.51
CA LEU A 20 10.85 5.32 -4.98
C LEU A 20 10.16 6.11 -6.10
N LEU A 21 10.91 6.44 -7.15
CA LEU A 21 10.38 7.19 -8.30
C LEU A 21 9.32 6.36 -9.04
N MET A 22 9.54 5.06 -9.26
CA MET A 22 8.58 4.17 -9.91
C MET A 22 7.26 4.11 -9.13
N VAL A 23 7.33 3.88 -7.81
CA VAL A 23 6.14 3.86 -6.94
C VAL A 23 5.45 5.22 -6.95
N GLY A 24 6.23 6.31 -6.83
CA GLY A 24 5.72 7.67 -6.84
C GLY A 24 5.00 8.02 -8.13
N VAL A 25 5.61 7.78 -9.28
CA VAL A 25 4.99 8.06 -10.59
C VAL A 25 3.68 7.30 -10.74
N VAL A 26 3.67 6.00 -10.46
CA VAL A 26 2.44 5.19 -10.60
C VAL A 26 1.33 5.71 -9.68
N LEU A 27 1.60 5.89 -8.38
CA LEU A 27 0.57 6.33 -7.44
C LEU A 27 0.11 7.77 -7.71
N VAL A 28 1.02 8.69 -8.09
CA VAL A 28 0.67 10.07 -8.43
C VAL A 28 -0.16 10.13 -9.71
N VAL A 29 0.20 9.38 -10.74
CA VAL A 29 -0.59 9.29 -11.98
C VAL A 29 -2.00 8.80 -11.68
N PHE A 30 -2.16 7.73 -10.92
CA PHE A 30 -3.49 7.26 -10.52
C PHE A 30 -4.22 8.23 -9.58
N GLY A 31 -3.49 8.95 -8.72
CA GLY A 31 -4.04 10.04 -7.91
C GLY A 31 -4.66 11.14 -8.78
N LEU A 32 -3.94 11.59 -9.81
CA LEU A 32 -4.40 12.62 -10.76
C LEU A 32 -5.53 12.12 -11.66
N LEU A 33 -5.43 10.89 -12.15
CA LEU A 33 -6.40 10.31 -13.08
C LEU A 33 -7.74 9.99 -12.40
N SER A 34 -7.75 9.71 -11.10
CA SER A 34 -8.97 9.31 -10.38
C SER A 34 -10.11 10.34 -10.49
N PRO A 35 -9.91 11.65 -10.19
CA PRO A 35 -10.95 12.65 -10.37
C PRO A 35 -11.32 12.88 -11.84
N LEU A 36 -10.34 12.77 -12.74
CA LEU A 36 -10.57 12.93 -14.17
C LEU A 36 -11.46 11.82 -14.71
N PHE A 37 -11.14 10.55 -14.41
CA PHE A 37 -11.97 9.44 -14.80
C PHE A 37 -13.38 9.52 -14.19
N ALA A 38 -13.49 9.89 -12.90
CA ALA A 38 -14.80 10.06 -12.29
C ALA A 38 -15.65 11.09 -13.04
N LYS A 39 -15.07 12.23 -13.43
CA LYS A 39 -15.79 13.30 -14.13
C LYS A 39 -16.17 12.94 -15.56
N TYR A 40 -15.24 12.36 -16.31
CA TYR A 40 -15.40 12.13 -17.75
C TYR A 40 -15.93 10.74 -18.11
N THR A 41 -16.17 9.86 -17.13
CA THR A 41 -16.75 8.52 -17.37
C THR A 41 -18.02 8.56 -18.23
N PRO A 42 -19.03 9.43 -18.00
CA PRO A 42 -20.22 9.48 -18.85
C PRO A 42 -19.91 9.88 -20.29
N GLU A 43 -18.94 10.77 -20.49
CA GLU A 43 -18.53 11.22 -21.83
C GLU A 43 -17.76 10.14 -22.58
N ILE A 44 -16.88 9.42 -21.88
CA ILE A 44 -16.14 8.28 -22.43
C ILE A 44 -17.10 7.18 -22.87
N ILE A 45 -18.14 6.91 -22.09
CA ILE A 45 -19.15 5.90 -22.42
C ILE A 45 -19.94 6.27 -23.68
N LYS A 46 -20.22 7.54 -23.94
CA LYS A 46 -20.88 7.97 -25.18
C LYS A 46 -20.10 7.63 -26.45
N LEU A 47 -18.77 7.41 -26.34
CA LEU A 47 -17.91 7.07 -27.49
C LEU A 47 -18.03 5.59 -27.92
N ILE A 48 -18.67 4.73 -27.11
CA ILE A 48 -18.89 3.32 -27.45
C ILE A 48 -20.23 3.16 -28.21
N PRO A 49 -20.37 2.16 -29.10
CA PRO A 49 -21.65 1.86 -29.74
C PRO A 49 -22.77 1.67 -28.71
N ASN A 50 -23.91 2.35 -28.91
CA ASN A 50 -25.05 2.42 -27.96
C ASN A 50 -24.72 3.11 -26.61
N GLY A 51 -23.58 3.79 -26.48
CA GLY A 51 -23.14 4.42 -25.24
C GLY A 51 -24.02 5.61 -24.81
N GLU A 52 -24.71 6.29 -25.74
CA GLU A 52 -25.61 7.40 -25.40
C GLU A 52 -26.76 6.95 -24.47
N ALA A 53 -27.39 5.82 -24.76
CA ALA A 53 -28.45 5.26 -23.93
C ALA A 53 -27.94 4.87 -22.54
N ILE A 54 -26.73 4.32 -22.47
CA ILE A 54 -26.08 3.95 -21.19
C ILE A 54 -25.68 5.21 -20.41
N ALA A 55 -25.13 6.22 -21.09
CA ALA A 55 -24.69 7.46 -20.45
C ALA A 55 -25.85 8.24 -19.81
N GLN A 56 -27.06 8.17 -20.37
CA GLN A 56 -28.26 8.78 -19.78
C GLN A 56 -28.72 8.12 -18.48
N LEU A 57 -28.36 6.86 -18.25
CA LEU A 57 -28.66 6.13 -17.01
C LEU A 57 -27.64 6.37 -15.90
N ILE A 58 -26.50 6.98 -16.22
CA ILE A 58 -25.45 7.27 -15.23
C ILE A 58 -25.77 8.58 -14.51
N PRO A 59 -25.82 8.59 -13.18
CA PRO A 59 -26.01 9.83 -12.43
C PRO A 59 -24.87 10.81 -12.68
N THR A 60 -25.13 12.09 -12.50
CA THR A 60 -24.11 13.13 -12.59
C THR A 60 -22.94 12.82 -11.64
N PRO A 61 -21.69 12.83 -12.14
CA PRO A 61 -20.53 12.54 -11.32
C PRO A 61 -20.40 13.48 -10.12
N THR A 62 -20.11 12.91 -8.97
CA THR A 62 -19.99 13.59 -7.69
C THR A 62 -18.56 13.57 -7.15
N VAL A 63 -18.31 14.38 -6.12
CA VAL A 63 -17.04 14.32 -5.35
C VAL A 63 -16.76 12.91 -4.83
N MET A 64 -17.81 12.17 -4.43
CA MET A 64 -17.69 10.82 -3.88
C MET A 64 -17.24 9.80 -4.93
N ASP A 65 -17.58 10.00 -6.19
CA ASP A 65 -17.11 9.14 -7.28
C ASP A 65 -15.60 9.29 -7.49
N ALA A 66 -15.08 10.53 -7.40
CA ALA A 66 -13.64 10.80 -7.45
C ALA A 66 -12.90 10.14 -6.26
N VAL A 67 -13.45 10.26 -5.04
CA VAL A 67 -12.90 9.63 -3.83
C VAL A 67 -12.91 8.10 -3.96
N THR A 68 -14.02 7.52 -4.42
CA THR A 68 -14.16 6.08 -4.61
C THR A 68 -13.16 5.54 -5.64
N GLN A 69 -12.99 6.27 -6.74
CA GLN A 69 -12.01 5.91 -7.77
C GLN A 69 -10.57 5.99 -7.25
N TYR A 70 -10.26 7.03 -6.46
CA TYR A 70 -8.96 7.16 -5.80
C TYR A 70 -8.69 5.98 -4.84
N ILE A 71 -9.65 5.66 -3.98
CA ILE A 71 -9.56 4.54 -3.04
C ILE A 71 -9.29 3.23 -3.78
N LYS A 72 -10.04 2.94 -4.85
CA LYS A 72 -9.86 1.74 -5.67
C LYS A 72 -8.45 1.68 -6.29
N ASN A 73 -8.04 2.78 -6.94
CA ASN A 73 -6.76 2.84 -7.62
C ASN A 73 -5.58 2.70 -6.65
N ILE A 74 -5.54 3.52 -5.61
CA ILE A 74 -4.43 3.49 -4.64
C ILE A 74 -4.44 2.19 -3.83
N GLY A 75 -5.62 1.68 -3.45
CA GLY A 75 -5.74 0.39 -2.77
C GLY A 75 -5.18 -0.76 -3.61
N GLN A 76 -5.60 -0.86 -4.88
CA GLN A 76 -5.17 -1.93 -5.77
C GLN A 76 -3.69 -1.80 -6.17
N PHE A 77 -3.28 -0.65 -6.73
CA PHE A 77 -1.91 -0.44 -7.19
C PHE A 77 -0.93 -0.33 -6.02
N GLY A 78 -1.36 0.22 -4.89
CA GLY A 78 -0.55 0.26 -3.66
C GLY A 78 -0.17 -1.14 -3.18
N VAL A 79 -1.10 -2.09 -3.17
CA VAL A 79 -0.82 -3.49 -2.80
C VAL A 79 0.10 -4.16 -3.83
N ILE A 80 -0.17 -3.99 -5.12
CA ILE A 80 0.67 -4.56 -6.18
C ILE A 80 2.12 -4.04 -6.07
N LEU A 81 2.28 -2.73 -5.89
CA LEU A 81 3.59 -2.11 -5.73
C LEU A 81 4.26 -2.53 -4.41
N ALA A 82 3.49 -2.70 -3.32
CA ALA A 82 4.02 -3.22 -2.07
C ALA A 82 4.63 -4.62 -2.25
N LEU A 83 3.93 -5.51 -2.96
CA LEU A 83 4.45 -6.84 -3.27
C LEU A 83 5.72 -6.76 -4.12
N LEU A 84 5.64 -6.07 -5.27
CA LEU A 84 6.75 -6.00 -6.23
C LEU A 84 8.01 -5.37 -5.62
N LEU A 85 7.86 -4.33 -4.82
CA LEU A 85 8.98 -3.63 -4.21
C LEU A 85 9.61 -4.44 -3.07
N THR A 86 8.78 -5.17 -2.32
CA THR A 86 9.20 -5.82 -1.07
C THR A 86 9.63 -7.27 -1.26
N MET A 87 9.12 -7.98 -2.29
CA MET A 87 9.42 -9.41 -2.49
C MET A 87 10.93 -9.69 -2.62
N GLY A 88 11.72 -8.75 -3.18
CA GLY A 88 13.16 -8.86 -3.32
C GLY A 88 13.97 -8.28 -2.15
N ALA A 89 13.32 -7.67 -1.16
CA ALA A 89 14.02 -6.87 -0.14
C ALA A 89 15.06 -7.65 0.68
N VAL A 90 14.80 -8.92 0.97
CA VAL A 90 15.72 -9.82 1.67
C VAL A 90 16.09 -11.03 0.79
N ALA A 91 15.12 -11.61 0.07
CA ALA A 91 15.32 -12.78 -0.75
C ALA A 91 16.40 -12.56 -1.85
N GLN A 92 16.40 -11.39 -2.50
CA GLN A 92 17.41 -11.05 -3.51
C GLN A 92 18.81 -10.86 -2.91
N GLU A 93 18.91 -10.35 -1.70
CA GLU A 93 20.22 -10.21 -1.03
C GLU A 93 20.79 -11.56 -0.58
N LYS A 94 19.91 -12.52 -0.22
CA LYS A 94 20.32 -13.90 0.05
C LYS A 94 20.79 -14.59 -1.22
N ASP A 95 20.03 -14.49 -2.30
CA ASP A 95 20.31 -15.09 -3.60
C ASP A 95 21.67 -14.62 -4.15
N LYS A 96 21.98 -13.34 -3.98
CA LYS A 96 23.26 -12.74 -4.39
C LYS A 96 24.42 -12.91 -3.38
N GLY A 97 24.17 -13.52 -2.22
CA GLY A 97 25.17 -13.66 -1.15
C GLY A 97 25.55 -12.34 -0.45
N THR A 98 24.91 -11.23 -0.82
CA THR A 98 25.22 -9.90 -0.23
C THR A 98 24.72 -9.75 1.19
N ALA A 99 23.72 -10.54 1.60
CA ALA A 99 23.24 -10.58 2.98
C ALA A 99 24.35 -11.00 3.96
N ALA A 100 25.16 -12.01 3.60
CA ALA A 100 26.29 -12.46 4.41
C ALA A 100 27.35 -11.37 4.57
N MET A 101 27.68 -10.64 3.50
CA MET A 101 28.66 -9.55 3.54
C MET A 101 28.22 -8.37 4.43
N MET A 102 26.93 -8.10 4.51
CA MET A 102 26.38 -7.04 5.38
C MET A 102 26.42 -7.43 6.87
N LEU A 103 26.24 -8.70 7.17
CA LEU A 103 26.22 -9.22 8.54
C LEU A 103 27.62 -9.45 9.13
N VAL A 104 28.69 -9.41 8.32
CA VAL A 104 30.07 -9.35 8.82
C VAL A 104 30.34 -8.03 9.59
N LYS A 105 29.63 -6.94 9.28
CA LYS A 105 29.62 -5.75 10.12
C LYS A 105 28.72 -6.00 11.34
N PRO A 106 28.99 -5.40 12.53
CA PRO A 106 28.22 -5.63 13.75
C PRO A 106 26.84 -4.96 13.66
N LEU A 107 26.03 -5.36 12.70
CA LEU A 107 24.67 -4.90 12.51
C LEU A 107 23.71 -5.95 13.08
N PRO A 108 22.97 -5.65 14.17
CA PRO A 108 21.98 -6.58 14.68
C PRO A 108 20.97 -6.95 13.59
N ARG A 109 20.68 -8.23 13.42
CA ARG A 109 19.72 -8.74 12.40
C ARG A 109 18.35 -8.06 12.50
N VAL A 110 17.92 -7.72 13.71
CA VAL A 110 16.69 -6.94 13.96
C VAL A 110 16.77 -5.56 13.36
N THR A 111 17.88 -4.85 13.58
CA THR A 111 18.09 -3.50 13.03
C THR A 111 18.04 -3.49 11.51
N PHE A 112 18.58 -4.52 10.87
CA PHE A 112 18.52 -4.71 9.43
C PHE A 112 17.07 -4.83 8.92
N LEU A 113 16.25 -5.73 9.50
CA LEU A 113 14.85 -5.93 9.11
C LEU A 113 13.99 -4.69 9.35
N VAL A 114 14.14 -4.08 10.54
CA VAL A 114 13.37 -2.88 10.89
C VAL A 114 13.76 -1.69 10.02
N ALA A 115 15.04 -1.55 9.66
CA ALA A 115 15.48 -0.49 8.74
C ALA A 115 14.90 -0.67 7.34
N LYS A 116 14.83 -1.90 6.82
CA LYS A 116 14.19 -2.20 5.53
C LYS A 116 12.70 -1.89 5.55
N PHE A 117 11.99 -2.37 6.58
CA PHE A 117 10.57 -2.05 6.74
C PHE A 117 10.32 -0.55 6.85
N ALA A 118 11.11 0.17 7.67
CA ALA A 118 10.97 1.62 7.86
C ALA A 118 11.26 2.40 6.56
N ALA A 119 12.26 1.99 5.78
CA ALA A 119 12.55 2.62 4.49
C ALA A 119 11.40 2.42 3.47
N LEU A 120 10.83 1.21 3.41
CA LEU A 120 9.65 0.91 2.59
C LEU A 120 8.43 1.68 3.07
N ALA A 121 8.19 1.72 4.38
CA ALA A 121 7.09 2.48 4.97
C ALA A 121 7.19 3.98 4.64
N LEU A 122 8.39 4.55 4.72
CA LEU A 122 8.64 5.94 4.36
C LEU A 122 8.39 6.20 2.86
N THR A 123 8.78 5.27 2.00
CA THR A 123 8.49 5.34 0.55
C THR A 123 7.00 5.42 0.29
N PHE A 124 6.20 4.51 0.86
CA PHE A 124 4.75 4.54 0.69
C PHE A 124 4.10 5.75 1.36
N ALA A 125 4.59 6.18 2.53
CA ALA A 125 4.08 7.38 3.20
C ALA A 125 4.26 8.63 2.33
N VAL A 126 5.46 8.84 1.78
CA VAL A 126 5.74 9.99 0.92
C VAL A 126 4.94 9.92 -0.39
N THR A 127 4.89 8.77 -1.04
CA THR A 127 4.23 8.62 -2.34
C THR A 127 2.71 8.70 -2.23
N ILE A 128 2.09 8.12 -1.19
CA ILE A 128 0.65 8.24 -0.91
C ILE A 128 0.31 9.69 -0.52
N ALA A 129 1.15 10.37 0.27
CA ALA A 129 0.92 11.77 0.61
C ALA A 129 0.92 12.67 -0.65
N ILE A 130 1.88 12.48 -1.56
CA ILE A 130 1.93 13.23 -2.82
C ILE A 130 0.74 12.88 -3.73
N ALA A 131 0.41 11.59 -3.87
CA ALA A 131 -0.74 11.14 -4.65
C ALA A 131 -2.06 11.67 -4.08
N GLY A 132 -2.21 11.66 -2.75
CA GLY A 132 -3.36 12.22 -2.05
C GLY A 132 -3.47 13.74 -2.23
N ALA A 133 -2.36 14.47 -2.15
CA ALA A 133 -2.35 15.92 -2.41
C ALA A 133 -2.73 16.24 -3.85
N ALA A 134 -2.22 15.46 -4.81
CA ALA A 134 -2.54 15.61 -6.23
C ALA A 134 -4.03 15.32 -6.51
N CYS A 135 -4.57 14.23 -5.93
CA CYS A 135 -5.99 13.90 -6.05
C CYS A 135 -6.88 14.97 -5.39
N TYR A 136 -6.51 15.45 -4.20
CA TYR A 136 -7.23 16.52 -3.50
C TYR A 136 -7.33 17.77 -4.38
N TYR A 137 -6.18 18.21 -4.94
CA TYR A 137 -6.12 19.41 -5.79
C TYR A 137 -7.03 19.30 -6.99
N TYR A 138 -6.98 18.19 -7.72
CA TYR A 138 -7.83 17.99 -8.91
C TYR A 138 -9.30 17.78 -8.56
N THR A 139 -9.60 17.12 -7.45
CA THR A 139 -10.98 16.98 -6.97
C THR A 139 -11.55 18.35 -6.60
N TRP A 140 -10.78 19.18 -5.91
CA TRP A 140 -11.18 20.56 -5.60
C TRP A 140 -11.47 21.39 -6.85
N LEU A 141 -10.61 21.28 -7.87
CA LEU A 141 -10.77 22.02 -9.12
C LEU A 141 -12.01 21.57 -9.93
N LEU A 142 -12.31 20.27 -9.92
CA LEU A 142 -13.33 19.67 -10.78
C LEU A 142 -14.72 19.58 -10.15
N PHE A 143 -14.78 19.40 -8.84
CA PHE A 143 -16.01 19.09 -8.09
C PHE A 143 -16.24 20.01 -6.89
N GLY A 144 -15.20 20.61 -6.32
CA GLY A 144 -15.26 21.42 -5.10
C GLY A 144 -14.46 20.86 -3.94
N ALA A 145 -14.45 21.58 -2.81
CA ALA A 145 -13.60 21.29 -1.66
C ALA A 145 -14.02 20.01 -0.93
N LEU A 146 -13.02 19.23 -0.53
CA LEU A 146 -13.13 18.10 0.37
C LEU A 146 -12.81 18.54 1.82
N ASP A 147 -13.38 17.85 2.80
CA ASP A 147 -13.02 18.01 4.20
C ASP A 147 -11.58 17.51 4.43
N VAL A 148 -10.65 18.43 4.74
CA VAL A 148 -9.22 18.13 4.86
C VAL A 148 -8.93 17.13 5.97
N PRO A 149 -9.44 17.26 7.21
CA PRO A 149 -9.24 16.27 8.28
C PRO A 149 -9.66 14.87 7.88
N ARG A 150 -10.84 14.71 7.27
CA ARG A 150 -11.34 13.41 6.81
C ARG A 150 -10.50 12.84 5.69
N TRP A 151 -10.05 13.70 4.77
CA TRP A 151 -9.15 13.31 3.69
C TRP A 151 -7.79 12.80 4.20
N LEU A 152 -7.21 13.47 5.18
CA LEU A 152 -5.96 13.03 5.82
C LEU A 152 -6.16 11.71 6.57
N ALA A 153 -7.27 11.55 7.28
CA ALA A 153 -7.60 10.29 7.96
C ALA A 153 -7.74 9.13 6.95
N LEU A 154 -8.45 9.33 5.83
CA LEU A 154 -8.54 8.36 4.74
C LEU A 154 -7.14 7.94 4.25
N ASN A 155 -6.27 8.90 3.93
CA ASN A 155 -4.92 8.60 3.45
C ASN A 155 -4.07 7.87 4.49
N GLY A 156 -4.24 8.19 5.79
CA GLY A 156 -3.61 7.48 6.90
C GLY A 156 -4.05 6.02 7.00
N LEU A 157 -5.36 5.75 6.86
CA LEU A 157 -5.91 4.40 6.85
C LEU A 157 -5.46 3.60 5.62
N MET A 158 -5.38 4.24 4.45
CA MET A 158 -4.85 3.62 3.23
C MET A 158 -3.37 3.30 3.35
N LEU A 159 -2.58 4.19 3.96
CA LEU A 159 -1.17 3.92 4.25
C LEU A 159 -1.04 2.69 5.16
N LEU A 160 -1.78 2.64 6.27
CA LEU A 160 -1.76 1.49 7.18
C LEU A 160 -2.14 0.20 6.45
N PHE A 161 -3.17 0.24 5.61
CA PHE A 161 -3.57 -0.88 4.76
C PHE A 161 -2.40 -1.39 3.90
N VAL A 162 -1.73 -0.50 3.17
CA VAL A 162 -0.58 -0.89 2.32
C VAL A 162 0.59 -1.43 3.16
N LEU A 163 0.84 -0.85 4.35
CA LEU A 163 1.93 -1.29 5.24
C LEU A 163 1.72 -2.72 5.77
N VAL A 164 0.48 -3.18 5.93
CA VAL A 164 0.22 -4.59 6.25
C VAL A 164 0.79 -5.50 5.17
N TYR A 165 0.53 -5.20 3.88
CA TYR A 165 1.05 -5.99 2.77
C TYR A 165 2.57 -5.88 2.61
N VAL A 166 3.15 -4.71 2.90
CA VAL A 166 4.61 -4.55 2.98
C VAL A 166 5.20 -5.47 4.05
N ALA A 167 4.62 -5.51 5.26
CA ALA A 167 5.10 -6.36 6.35
C ALA A 167 4.98 -7.86 6.03
N LEU A 168 3.84 -8.28 5.49
CA LEU A 168 3.59 -9.67 5.10
C LEU A 168 4.53 -10.11 3.96
N THR A 169 4.72 -9.25 2.94
CA THR A 169 5.64 -9.54 1.84
C THR A 169 7.11 -9.57 2.31
N LEU A 170 7.48 -8.70 3.24
CA LEU A 170 8.80 -8.73 3.86
C LEU A 170 9.03 -10.03 4.63
N PHE A 171 8.03 -10.50 5.37
CA PHE A 171 8.07 -11.81 6.02
C PHE A 171 8.29 -12.93 4.99
N CYS A 172 7.52 -12.96 3.89
CA CYS A 172 7.71 -13.92 2.80
C CYS A 172 9.12 -13.86 2.19
N SER A 173 9.65 -12.65 2.02
CA SER A 173 11.02 -12.43 1.52
C SER A 173 12.10 -12.96 2.47
N VAL A 174 11.83 -12.96 3.77
CA VAL A 174 12.73 -13.57 4.77
C VAL A 174 12.65 -15.09 4.77
N VAL A 175 11.47 -15.66 4.60
CA VAL A 175 11.26 -17.12 4.62
C VAL A 175 11.87 -17.80 3.40
N THR A 176 11.79 -17.16 2.23
CA THR A 176 12.21 -17.74 0.95
C THR A 176 13.66 -17.40 0.58
N LYS A 177 14.22 -18.17 -0.37
CA LYS A 177 15.58 -17.98 -0.89
C LYS A 177 15.62 -17.24 -2.23
N SER A 178 14.50 -17.12 -2.93
CA SER A 178 14.41 -16.42 -4.22
C SER A 178 13.31 -15.38 -4.24
N GLN A 179 13.51 -14.31 -5.01
CA GLN A 179 12.54 -13.24 -5.17
C GLN A 179 11.20 -13.75 -5.73
N ALA A 180 11.22 -14.66 -6.70
CA ALA A 180 10.02 -15.23 -7.30
C ALA A 180 9.21 -16.05 -6.29
N ALA A 181 9.88 -16.88 -5.45
CA ALA A 181 9.21 -17.62 -4.39
C ALA A 181 8.60 -16.70 -3.33
N ALA A 182 9.30 -15.59 -2.97
CA ALA A 182 8.77 -14.57 -2.07
C ALA A 182 7.50 -13.92 -2.62
N GLY A 183 7.52 -13.54 -3.90
CA GLY A 183 6.37 -12.96 -4.57
C GLY A 183 5.19 -13.93 -4.67
N GLY A 184 5.44 -15.18 -5.04
CA GLY A 184 4.41 -16.22 -5.10
C GLY A 184 3.76 -16.49 -3.74
N LEU A 185 4.56 -16.63 -2.68
CA LEU A 185 4.06 -16.81 -1.32
C LEU A 185 3.24 -15.59 -0.84
N ALA A 186 3.71 -14.38 -1.14
CA ALA A 186 3.00 -13.15 -0.80
C ALA A 186 1.66 -13.02 -1.54
N LEU A 187 1.61 -13.40 -2.83
CA LEU A 187 0.36 -13.47 -3.59
C LEU A 187 -0.61 -14.49 -3.01
N CYS A 188 -0.13 -15.69 -2.61
CA CYS A 188 -0.97 -16.68 -1.94
C CYS A 188 -1.55 -16.12 -0.63
N LEU A 189 -0.74 -15.46 0.20
CA LEU A 189 -1.23 -14.83 1.42
C LEU A 189 -2.26 -13.72 1.15
N LEU A 190 -2.04 -12.89 0.13
CA LEU A 190 -3.00 -11.87 -0.29
C LEU A 190 -4.33 -12.50 -0.70
N PHE A 191 -4.29 -13.58 -1.47
CA PHE A 191 -5.48 -14.32 -1.91
C PHE A 191 -6.24 -14.90 -0.71
N ILE A 192 -5.52 -15.54 0.22
CA ILE A 192 -6.10 -16.09 1.45
C ILE A 192 -6.76 -15.00 2.29
N LEU A 193 -6.09 -13.86 2.48
CA LEU A 193 -6.66 -12.71 3.20
C LEU A 193 -7.90 -12.15 2.51
N GLY A 194 -7.90 -12.11 1.16
CA GLY A 194 -9.07 -11.71 0.38
C GLY A 194 -10.25 -12.66 0.57
N LEU A 195 -10.00 -13.97 0.54
CA LEU A 195 -11.03 -15.00 0.78
C LEU A 195 -11.60 -14.92 2.20
N ILE A 196 -10.72 -14.81 3.22
CA ILE A 196 -11.16 -14.66 4.62
C ILE A 196 -11.95 -13.35 4.77
N GLY A 197 -11.53 -12.28 4.07
CA GLY A 197 -12.22 -10.99 4.05
C GLY A 197 -13.65 -11.04 3.49
N SER A 198 -13.95 -12.07 2.68
CA SER A 198 -15.31 -12.27 2.13
C SER A 198 -16.25 -12.97 3.12
N ILE A 199 -15.75 -13.48 4.25
CA ILE A 199 -16.55 -14.17 5.25
C ILE A 199 -17.27 -13.15 6.13
N PRO A 200 -18.62 -13.14 6.19
CA PRO A 200 -19.38 -12.26 7.05
C PRO A 200 -18.98 -12.41 8.52
N GLY A 201 -18.81 -11.30 9.23
CA GLY A 201 -18.42 -11.28 10.65
C GLY A 201 -16.90 -11.43 10.89
N VAL A 202 -16.11 -11.92 9.92
CA VAL A 202 -14.64 -11.98 10.01
C VAL A 202 -13.98 -10.86 9.20
N GLY A 203 -14.50 -10.61 8.01
CA GLY A 203 -13.97 -9.59 7.11
C GLY A 203 -13.90 -8.19 7.70
N GLU A 204 -14.81 -7.88 8.61
CA GLU A 204 -14.88 -6.59 9.32
C GLU A 204 -13.62 -6.30 10.16
N TYR A 205 -12.93 -7.33 10.63
CA TYR A 205 -11.70 -7.19 11.44
C TYR A 205 -10.43 -7.10 10.59
N LEU A 206 -10.51 -7.39 9.29
CA LEU A 206 -9.35 -7.46 8.41
C LEU A 206 -8.95 -6.09 7.83
N PRO A 207 -7.71 -5.96 7.32
CA PRO A 207 -7.20 -4.69 6.78
C PRO A 207 -8.07 -4.06 5.70
N GLY A 208 -8.84 -4.86 4.92
CA GLY A 208 -9.79 -4.35 3.92
C GLY A 208 -10.83 -3.39 4.49
N GLN A 209 -11.24 -3.59 5.74
CA GLN A 209 -12.19 -2.71 6.43
C GLN A 209 -11.64 -1.29 6.68
N LEU A 210 -10.31 -1.12 6.75
CA LEU A 210 -9.69 0.22 6.84
C LEU A 210 -10.05 1.09 5.65
N ILE A 211 -10.11 0.49 4.46
CA ILE A 211 -10.49 1.17 3.22
C ILE A 211 -11.97 1.55 3.24
N ALA A 212 -12.84 0.62 3.64
CA ALA A 212 -14.27 0.86 3.78
C ALA A 212 -14.55 1.96 4.82
N TRP A 213 -13.88 1.89 5.96
CA TRP A 213 -13.95 2.93 7.00
C TRP A 213 -13.51 4.29 6.45
N GLY A 214 -12.33 4.35 5.79
CA GLY A 214 -11.83 5.59 5.19
C GLY A 214 -12.81 6.21 4.17
N GLY A 215 -13.41 5.40 3.32
CA GLY A 215 -14.47 5.84 2.39
C GLY A 215 -15.72 6.35 3.11
N GLY A 216 -16.12 5.65 4.16
CA GLY A 216 -17.26 6.06 5.02
C GLY A 216 -17.03 7.40 5.74
N LEU A 217 -15.79 7.71 6.16
CA LEU A 217 -15.46 9.01 6.75
C LEU A 217 -15.77 10.17 5.79
N MET A 218 -15.54 9.99 4.49
CA MET A 218 -15.80 11.02 3.49
C MET A 218 -17.30 11.27 3.28
N THR A 219 -18.16 10.24 3.49
CA THR A 219 -19.61 10.39 3.41
C THR A 219 -20.24 10.91 4.70
N GLY A 220 -19.47 11.02 5.78
CA GLY A 220 -19.98 11.40 7.10
C GLY A 220 -20.84 10.33 7.79
N LYS A 221 -20.87 9.11 7.25
CA LYS A 221 -21.68 7.98 7.75
C LYS A 221 -20.83 6.89 8.43
N ALA A 222 -19.52 7.11 8.58
CA ALA A 222 -18.65 6.10 9.15
C ALA A 222 -18.78 6.04 10.67
N GLU A 223 -19.07 4.86 11.15
CA GLU A 223 -18.70 4.46 12.51
C GLU A 223 -17.21 4.08 12.52
N ALA A 224 -16.48 4.57 13.54
CA ALA A 224 -15.06 4.27 13.67
C ALA A 224 -14.88 2.78 13.99
N PHE A 225 -14.19 2.04 13.13
CA PHE A 225 -14.00 0.61 13.33
C PHE A 225 -12.59 0.31 13.87
N TRP A 226 -12.36 0.65 15.14
CA TRP A 226 -11.09 0.47 15.84
C TRP A 226 -10.53 -0.97 15.82
N PRO A 227 -11.37 -2.04 15.86
CA PRO A 227 -10.85 -3.40 15.79
C PRO A 227 -10.02 -3.69 14.55
N ALA A 228 -10.44 -3.25 13.36
CA ALA A 228 -9.67 -3.44 12.13
C ALA A 228 -8.30 -2.73 12.15
N LEU A 229 -8.22 -1.56 12.80
CA LEU A 229 -6.97 -0.84 12.99
C LEU A 229 -6.01 -1.64 13.87
N TRP A 230 -6.47 -2.10 15.04
CA TRP A 230 -5.63 -2.86 15.96
C TRP A 230 -5.20 -4.21 15.39
N VAL A 231 -6.10 -4.90 14.68
CA VAL A 231 -5.75 -6.15 13.98
C VAL A 231 -4.70 -5.88 12.91
N SER A 232 -4.83 -4.81 12.12
CA SER A 232 -3.85 -4.44 11.09
C SER A 232 -2.48 -4.13 11.68
N VAL A 233 -2.43 -3.37 12.78
CA VAL A 233 -1.17 -3.12 13.51
C VAL A 233 -0.61 -4.42 14.08
N GLY A 234 -1.46 -5.26 14.67
CA GLY A 234 -1.07 -6.59 15.17
C GLY A 234 -0.47 -7.48 14.08
N MET A 235 -1.07 -7.49 12.88
CA MET A 235 -0.55 -8.24 11.72
C MET A 235 0.85 -7.76 11.32
N ILE A 236 1.10 -6.44 11.30
CA ILE A 236 2.44 -5.89 11.03
C ILE A 236 3.44 -6.37 12.08
N VAL A 237 3.09 -6.25 13.36
CA VAL A 237 3.97 -6.69 14.47
C VAL A 237 4.26 -8.18 14.37
N VAL A 238 3.25 -9.02 14.20
CA VAL A 238 3.39 -10.47 14.08
C VAL A 238 4.25 -10.85 12.87
N ALA A 239 4.03 -10.22 11.72
CA ALA A 239 4.83 -10.46 10.53
C ALA A 239 6.31 -10.10 10.74
N LEU A 240 6.60 -8.95 11.35
CA LEU A 240 7.98 -8.52 11.65
C LEU A 240 8.64 -9.39 12.72
N MET A 241 7.91 -9.79 13.76
CA MET A 241 8.42 -10.71 14.79
C MET A 241 8.70 -12.09 14.19
N GLY A 242 7.80 -12.62 13.39
CA GLY A 242 8.00 -13.88 12.67
C GLY A 242 9.20 -13.82 11.73
N ALA A 243 9.32 -12.73 10.97
CA ALA A 243 10.48 -12.49 10.10
C ALA A 243 11.79 -12.49 10.91
N ARG A 244 11.82 -11.81 12.06
CA ARG A 244 12.98 -11.79 12.96
C ARG A 244 13.36 -13.19 13.43
N LEU A 245 12.41 -13.95 14.00
CA LEU A 245 12.66 -15.27 14.57
C LEU A 245 13.22 -16.24 13.52
N ILE A 246 12.70 -16.19 12.29
CA ILE A 246 13.19 -17.03 11.20
C ILE A 246 14.58 -16.57 10.75
N PHE A 247 14.79 -15.26 10.61
CA PHE A 247 16.07 -14.70 10.15
C PHE A 247 17.21 -14.94 11.15
N GLU A 248 16.92 -14.97 12.47
CA GLU A 248 17.90 -15.29 13.52
C GLU A 248 18.38 -16.73 13.46
N ARG A 249 17.54 -17.66 12.99
CA ARG A 249 17.85 -19.10 12.87
C ARG A 249 18.48 -19.50 11.54
N GLN A 250 18.53 -18.61 10.57
CA GLN A 250 19.13 -18.91 9.27
C GLN A 250 20.65 -18.76 9.34
N GLU A 251 21.36 -19.81 8.90
CA GLU A 251 22.78 -19.75 8.54
C GLU A 251 22.85 -19.10 7.15
N LEU A 252 23.52 -17.93 7.07
CA LEU A 252 23.65 -17.10 5.86
C LEU A 252 25.08 -17.17 5.36
#